data_cca2aad51d505ccded4769d7cbb5fc88
#
_entry.id   cca2aad51d505ccded4769d7cbb5fc88
#
_cell.length_a   1.000
_cell.length_b   1.000
_cell.length_c   1.000
_cell.angle_alpha   90.00
_cell.angle_beta   90.00
_cell.angle_gamma   90.00
#
_symmetry.space_group_name_H-M   'P 1'
#
loop_
_entity.id
_entity.type
_entity.pdbx_description
1 polymer ?
#
loop_
_entity_poly.entity_id
_entity_poly.type
_entity_poly.pdbx_seq_one_letter_code
_entity_poly.pdbx_strand_id
1 'polypeptide(L)'
;MKRAMKIGLGIVLFLLLAGGLLLLAIRTNGPAVLNSIDRLTGGGRGVTLVSNTQYGPHREQKLRIYAPAKADHDQPLPIIIFVHGGSWSWGDPDDYTFIARALAPEGFVVALAGYRLGKDGRYPAMLEDTVTAIGQTVRIAPQFGGDPNRVILAGHSAGAYNVVQAALEEKWLSRIAVTPRGVVGLAGPYDFYPFDKDSSQDAFGSVGAGPESQPVNHARADAPPMLLIHGERDTLVKPRNTRALAKALRDVGAPVETRFYDSFDHNAPLISFASPWRNSRDVDDAVVEFARRVSKVSVPVQAESP
;
A
#
# COMPACT_ATOMS: atom_id res chain seq x y z
N MET A 1 18.51 -51.03 -11.70
CA MET A 1 18.58 -49.86 -12.61
C MET A 1 17.22 -49.35 -13.10
N LYS A 2 16.40 -50.13 -13.81
CA LYS A 2 15.12 -49.65 -14.41
C LYS A 2 14.12 -49.05 -13.38
N ARG A 3 14.04 -49.58 -12.13
CA ARG A 3 13.12 -49.07 -11.09
C ARG A 3 13.61 -47.74 -10.53
N ALA A 4 14.87 -47.54 -10.27
CA ALA A 4 15.45 -46.27 -9.81
C ALA A 4 15.31 -45.18 -10.88
N MET A 5 15.48 -45.53 -12.16
CA MET A 5 15.27 -44.61 -13.28
C MET A 5 13.82 -44.16 -13.42
N LYS A 6 12.82 -45.05 -13.20
CA LYS A 6 11.38 -44.67 -13.20
C LYS A 6 11.04 -43.78 -12.03
N ILE A 7 11.60 -44.02 -10.84
CA ILE A 7 11.39 -43.15 -9.65
C ILE A 7 12.02 -41.78 -9.91
N GLY A 8 13.24 -41.72 -10.44
CA GLY A 8 13.89 -40.46 -10.80
C GLY A 8 13.09 -39.63 -11.83
N LEU A 9 12.58 -40.28 -12.87
CA LEU A 9 11.74 -39.63 -13.88
C LEU A 9 10.42 -39.10 -13.26
N GLY A 10 9.79 -39.88 -12.36
CA GLY A 10 8.57 -39.46 -11.63
C GLY A 10 8.81 -38.22 -10.75
N ILE A 11 9.97 -38.18 -10.07
CA ILE A 11 10.34 -37.01 -9.23
C ILE A 11 10.54 -35.75 -10.12
N VAL A 12 11.28 -35.91 -11.23
CA VAL A 12 11.52 -34.79 -12.16
C VAL A 12 10.19 -34.25 -12.73
N LEU A 13 9.29 -35.15 -13.17
CA LEU A 13 8.00 -34.75 -13.71
C LEU A 13 7.15 -34.04 -12.64
N PHE A 14 7.14 -34.56 -11.42
CA PHE A 14 6.45 -33.92 -10.27
C PHE A 14 7.00 -32.51 -10.00
N LEU A 15 8.32 -32.32 -9.98
CA LEU A 15 8.94 -31.02 -9.77
C LEU A 15 8.61 -30.03 -10.89
N LEU A 16 8.59 -30.49 -12.13
CA LEU A 16 8.20 -29.65 -13.28
C LEU A 16 6.73 -29.22 -13.20
N LEU A 17 5.83 -30.14 -12.83
CA LEU A 17 4.42 -29.83 -12.65
C LEU A 17 4.21 -28.87 -11.47
N ALA A 18 4.86 -29.12 -10.34
CA ALA A 18 4.77 -28.25 -9.16
C ALA A 18 5.33 -26.85 -9.47
N GLY A 19 6.44 -26.75 -10.17
CA GLY A 19 7.01 -25.49 -10.64
C GLY A 19 6.07 -24.74 -11.61
N GLY A 20 5.47 -25.46 -12.54
CA GLY A 20 4.49 -24.90 -13.47
C GLY A 20 3.24 -24.37 -12.77
N LEU A 21 2.70 -25.12 -11.80
CA LEU A 21 1.56 -24.69 -11.00
C LEU A 21 1.89 -23.46 -10.12
N LEU A 22 3.09 -23.43 -9.54
CA LEU A 22 3.55 -22.27 -8.76
C LEU A 22 3.68 -21.02 -9.65
N LEU A 23 4.27 -21.15 -10.83
CA LEU A 23 4.37 -20.03 -11.78
C LEU A 23 2.99 -19.54 -12.24
N LEU A 24 2.05 -20.45 -12.46
CA LEU A 24 0.67 -20.09 -12.78
C LEU A 24 0.02 -19.34 -11.60
N ALA A 25 0.17 -19.84 -10.38
CA ALA A 25 -0.36 -19.20 -9.18
C ALA A 25 0.20 -17.77 -8.98
N ILE A 26 1.52 -17.59 -9.17
CA ILE A 26 2.17 -16.27 -9.10
C ILE A 26 1.62 -15.32 -10.18
N ARG A 27 1.36 -15.81 -11.39
CA ARG A 27 0.81 -15.00 -12.48
C ARG A 27 -0.64 -14.64 -12.27
N THR A 28 -1.43 -15.50 -11.63
CA THR A 28 -2.86 -15.26 -11.38
C THR A 28 -3.10 -14.43 -10.14
N ASN A 29 -2.39 -14.68 -9.05
CA ASN A 29 -2.48 -13.92 -7.80
C ASN A 29 -1.16 -13.96 -7.02
N GLY A 30 -0.19 -13.17 -7.46
CA GLY A 30 1.13 -13.06 -6.81
C GLY A 30 1.06 -12.67 -5.34
N PRO A 31 0.25 -11.67 -4.93
CA PRO A 31 0.08 -11.30 -3.52
C PRO A 31 -0.40 -12.45 -2.63
N ALA A 32 -1.36 -13.28 -3.07
CA ALA A 32 -1.83 -14.44 -2.30
C ALA A 32 -0.72 -15.49 -2.10
N VAL A 33 0.08 -15.74 -3.16
CA VAL A 33 1.25 -16.62 -3.06
C VAL A 33 2.26 -16.07 -2.08
N LEU A 34 2.58 -14.78 -2.17
CA LEU A 34 3.50 -14.08 -1.27
C LEU A 34 3.00 -14.15 0.18
N ASN A 35 1.70 -13.92 0.41
CA ASN A 35 1.05 -14.02 1.70
C ASN A 35 1.16 -15.43 2.32
N SER A 36 1.06 -16.45 1.48
CA SER A 36 1.20 -17.85 1.88
C SER A 36 2.65 -18.18 2.26
N ILE A 37 3.62 -17.73 1.46
CA ILE A 37 5.05 -17.90 1.74
C ILE A 37 5.41 -17.20 3.06
N ASP A 38 5.01 -15.93 3.24
CA ASP A 38 5.27 -15.18 4.46
C ASP A 38 4.73 -15.91 5.71
N ARG A 39 3.51 -16.46 5.63
CA ARG A 39 2.93 -17.26 6.74
C ARG A 39 3.76 -18.50 7.06
N LEU A 40 4.19 -19.23 6.03
CA LEU A 40 4.96 -20.46 6.19
C LEU A 40 6.38 -20.21 6.70
N THR A 41 6.96 -19.04 6.40
CA THR A 41 8.34 -18.68 6.78
C THR A 41 8.42 -17.87 8.07
N GLY A 42 7.34 -17.79 8.84
CA GLY A 42 7.34 -17.23 10.18
C GLY A 42 6.77 -15.83 10.33
N GLY A 43 6.19 -15.24 9.29
CA GLY A 43 5.60 -13.89 9.31
C GLY A 43 4.37 -13.71 10.21
N GLY A 44 3.85 -14.76 10.84
CA GLY A 44 2.58 -14.71 11.58
C GLY A 44 2.66 -14.31 13.06
N ARG A 45 3.83 -13.97 13.59
CA ARG A 45 4.02 -13.72 15.03
C ARG A 45 3.79 -12.25 15.37
N GLY A 46 3.20 -11.99 16.54
CA GLY A 46 3.10 -10.64 17.09
C GLY A 46 2.00 -9.76 16.52
N VAL A 47 1.06 -10.30 15.71
CA VAL A 47 -0.04 -9.56 15.12
C VAL A 47 -1.38 -10.29 15.31
N THR A 48 -2.45 -9.51 15.54
CA THR A 48 -3.82 -10.02 15.69
C THR A 48 -4.76 -9.29 14.74
N LEU A 49 -5.62 -10.02 14.03
CA LEU A 49 -6.76 -9.45 13.30
C LEU A 49 -7.82 -9.04 14.33
N VAL A 50 -8.03 -7.74 14.50
CA VAL A 50 -8.95 -7.18 15.49
C VAL A 50 -10.28 -6.73 14.91
N SER A 51 -10.35 -6.50 13.58
CA SER A 51 -11.60 -6.19 12.87
C SER A 51 -11.58 -6.75 11.47
N ASN A 52 -12.71 -7.37 11.08
CA ASN A 52 -12.97 -7.90 9.74
C ASN A 52 -14.35 -7.42 9.32
N THR A 53 -14.41 -6.31 8.58
CA THR A 53 -15.66 -5.64 8.24
C THR A 53 -15.72 -5.29 6.76
N GLN A 54 -16.92 -4.92 6.31
CA GLN A 54 -17.15 -4.19 5.06
C GLN A 54 -17.58 -2.78 5.40
N TYR A 55 -17.15 -1.79 4.60
CA TYR A 55 -17.53 -0.39 4.79
C TYR A 55 -18.55 0.09 3.75
N GLY A 56 -19.00 -0.79 2.87
CA GLY A 56 -19.99 -0.53 1.84
C GLY A 56 -20.63 -1.81 1.30
N PRO A 57 -21.57 -1.71 0.33
CA PRO A 57 -22.35 -2.84 -0.16
C PRO A 57 -21.59 -3.74 -1.15
N HIS A 58 -20.50 -3.27 -1.76
CA HIS A 58 -19.72 -4.08 -2.69
C HIS A 58 -18.81 -5.07 -1.96
N ARG A 59 -18.65 -6.25 -2.53
CA ARG A 59 -17.79 -7.31 -1.94
C ARG A 59 -16.34 -6.91 -1.81
N GLU A 60 -15.84 -5.97 -2.64
CA GLU A 60 -14.49 -5.44 -2.61
C GLU A 60 -14.29 -4.34 -1.56
N GLN A 61 -15.37 -3.76 -1.03
CA GLN A 61 -15.32 -2.72 0.01
C GLN A 61 -15.03 -3.32 1.39
N LYS A 62 -13.92 -4.04 1.47
CA LYS A 62 -13.44 -4.74 2.66
C LYS A 62 -12.49 -3.87 3.48
N LEU A 63 -12.53 -4.04 4.78
CA LEU A 63 -11.60 -3.43 5.71
C LEU A 63 -11.14 -4.47 6.74
N ARG A 64 -9.83 -4.66 6.85
CA ARG A 64 -9.19 -5.58 7.80
C ARG A 64 -8.27 -4.79 8.70
N ILE A 65 -8.51 -4.78 10.00
CA ILE A 65 -7.68 -4.07 10.96
C ILE A 65 -6.89 -5.07 11.79
N TYR A 66 -5.61 -4.83 11.87
CA TYR A 66 -4.64 -5.60 12.64
C TYR A 66 -3.99 -4.71 13.70
N ALA A 67 -3.72 -5.28 14.87
CA ALA A 67 -2.98 -4.63 15.94
C ALA A 67 -1.84 -5.52 16.42
N PRO A 68 -0.83 -4.98 17.12
CA PRO A 68 0.15 -5.79 17.83
C PRO A 68 -0.56 -6.75 18.79
N ALA A 69 -0.10 -8.00 18.85
CA ALA A 69 -0.69 -9.00 19.76
C ALA A 69 -0.55 -8.64 21.25
N LYS A 70 0.38 -7.74 21.57
CA LYS A 70 0.64 -7.20 22.91
C LYS A 70 0.62 -5.65 22.83
N ALA A 71 -0.52 -5.08 22.45
CA ALA A 71 -0.69 -3.64 22.47
C ALA A 71 -0.90 -3.17 23.91
N ASP A 72 -0.18 -2.10 24.30
CA ASP A 72 -0.50 -1.34 25.50
C ASP A 72 -1.65 -0.40 25.13
N HIS A 73 -2.84 -0.65 25.67
CA HIS A 73 -4.03 0.15 25.36
C HIS A 73 -3.97 1.55 25.99
N ASP A 74 -3.06 1.80 26.92
CA ASP A 74 -2.89 3.12 27.56
C ASP A 74 -2.08 4.10 26.67
N GLN A 75 -1.43 3.57 25.62
CA GLN A 75 -0.68 4.37 24.67
C GLN A 75 -1.18 4.13 23.22
N PRO A 76 -2.14 4.95 22.74
CA PRO A 76 -2.65 4.80 21.38
C PRO A 76 -1.53 4.81 20.33
N LEU A 77 -1.62 3.90 19.34
CA LEU A 77 -0.61 3.68 18.31
C LEU A 77 -0.94 4.45 17.03
N PRO A 78 0.07 4.90 16.25
CA PRO A 78 -0.18 5.42 14.92
C PRO A 78 -0.89 4.40 14.04
N ILE A 79 -1.72 4.87 13.11
CA ILE A 79 -2.48 4.04 12.18
C ILE A 79 -1.82 4.10 10.80
N ILE A 80 -1.51 2.94 10.22
CA ILE A 80 -1.14 2.83 8.80
C ILE A 80 -2.32 2.23 8.04
N ILE A 81 -2.81 2.95 7.03
CA ILE A 81 -3.89 2.48 6.14
C ILE A 81 -3.24 2.13 4.80
N PHE A 82 -3.22 0.84 4.47
CA PHE A 82 -2.63 0.34 3.24
C PHE A 82 -3.70 -0.01 2.21
N VAL A 83 -3.55 0.51 1.00
CA VAL A 83 -4.41 0.24 -0.16
C VAL A 83 -3.64 -0.61 -1.17
N HIS A 84 -4.25 -1.73 -1.58
CA HIS A 84 -3.60 -2.70 -2.45
C HIS A 84 -3.51 -2.22 -3.91
N GLY A 85 -2.56 -2.81 -4.66
CA GLY A 85 -2.44 -2.66 -6.10
C GLY A 85 -3.40 -3.56 -6.88
N GLY A 86 -3.11 -3.72 -8.18
CA GLY A 86 -3.90 -4.59 -9.07
C GLY A 86 -4.53 -3.86 -10.25
N SER A 87 -3.90 -2.77 -10.72
CA SER A 87 -4.34 -2.03 -11.93
C SER A 87 -5.82 -1.63 -11.90
N TRP A 88 -6.38 -1.40 -10.72
CA TRP A 88 -7.80 -1.08 -10.44
C TRP A 88 -8.80 -2.15 -10.94
N SER A 89 -8.32 -3.31 -11.38
CA SER A 89 -9.15 -4.37 -11.96
C SER A 89 -9.18 -5.66 -11.14
N TRP A 90 -8.21 -5.87 -10.24
CA TRP A 90 -8.12 -7.02 -9.37
C TRP A 90 -7.41 -6.70 -8.05
N GLY A 91 -7.50 -7.58 -7.07
CA GLY A 91 -6.88 -7.48 -5.77
C GLY A 91 -7.88 -7.71 -4.64
N ASP A 92 -7.36 -8.14 -3.50
CA ASP A 92 -8.15 -8.37 -2.28
C ASP A 92 -7.27 -8.02 -1.08
N PRO A 93 -7.70 -7.20 -0.12
CA PRO A 93 -6.92 -6.88 1.07
C PRO A 93 -6.51 -8.12 1.87
N ASP A 94 -7.26 -9.22 1.78
CA ASP A 94 -6.95 -10.48 2.45
C ASP A 94 -5.63 -11.10 1.94
N ASP A 95 -5.22 -10.81 0.70
CA ASP A 95 -3.97 -11.28 0.10
C ASP A 95 -2.74 -10.47 0.54
N TYR A 96 -2.95 -9.33 1.21
CA TYR A 96 -1.88 -8.41 1.65
C TYR A 96 -1.63 -8.46 3.16
N THR A 97 -2.04 -9.53 3.85
CA THR A 97 -1.88 -9.66 5.30
C THR A 97 -0.41 -9.60 5.75
N PHE A 98 0.54 -9.97 4.88
CA PHE A 98 1.98 -9.84 5.14
C PHE A 98 2.42 -8.39 5.43
N ILE A 99 1.74 -7.37 4.88
CA ILE A 99 1.96 -5.96 5.22
C ILE A 99 1.63 -5.71 6.69
N ALA A 100 0.47 -6.18 7.16
CA ALA A 100 0.09 -6.05 8.57
C ALA A 100 1.04 -6.84 9.49
N ARG A 101 1.48 -8.02 9.05
CA ARG A 101 2.46 -8.84 9.78
C ARG A 101 3.86 -8.21 9.85
N ALA A 102 4.20 -7.36 8.87
CA ALA A 102 5.43 -6.59 8.91
C ALA A 102 5.33 -5.39 9.86
N LEU A 103 4.24 -4.63 9.76
CA LEU A 103 4.16 -3.30 10.35
C LEU A 103 3.52 -3.29 11.75
N ALA A 104 2.56 -4.18 12.06
CA ALA A 104 1.91 -4.15 13.36
C ALA A 104 2.87 -4.46 14.53
N PRO A 105 3.79 -5.45 14.45
CA PRO A 105 4.78 -5.68 15.50
C PRO A 105 5.70 -4.48 15.76
N GLU A 106 5.83 -3.57 14.79
CA GLU A 106 6.62 -2.33 14.88
C GLU A 106 5.89 -1.18 15.62
N GLY A 107 4.70 -1.45 16.18
CA GLY A 107 3.93 -0.52 16.99
C GLY A 107 2.92 0.30 16.20
N PHE A 108 2.30 -0.29 15.19
CA PHE A 108 1.25 0.34 14.41
C PHE A 108 -0.07 -0.44 14.47
N VAL A 109 -1.19 0.25 14.47
CA VAL A 109 -2.46 -0.33 14.02
C VAL A 109 -2.47 -0.28 12.51
N VAL A 110 -2.68 -1.42 11.83
CA VAL A 110 -2.59 -1.52 10.38
C VAL A 110 -3.95 -1.88 9.80
N ALA A 111 -4.48 -1.03 8.94
CA ALA A 111 -5.70 -1.29 8.20
C ALA A 111 -5.37 -1.64 6.73
N LEU A 112 -5.88 -2.76 6.25
CA LEU A 112 -5.82 -3.16 4.85
C LEU A 112 -7.17 -2.87 4.22
N ALA A 113 -7.20 -1.97 3.24
CA ALA A 113 -8.42 -1.48 2.61
C ALA A 113 -8.52 -1.98 1.16
N GLY A 114 -9.67 -2.58 0.84
CA GLY A 114 -10.09 -2.84 -0.52
C GLY A 114 -10.90 -1.66 -1.09
N TYR A 115 -11.23 -1.73 -2.36
CA TYR A 115 -12.04 -0.74 -3.08
C TYR A 115 -12.67 -1.41 -4.30
N ARG A 116 -13.74 -0.84 -4.86
CA ARG A 116 -14.39 -1.36 -6.08
C ARG A 116 -13.39 -1.49 -7.22
N LEU A 117 -13.52 -2.55 -7.99
CA LEU A 117 -12.61 -2.94 -9.06
C LEU A 117 -13.31 -3.04 -10.40
N GLY A 118 -12.54 -2.97 -11.48
CA GLY A 118 -13.01 -3.09 -12.84
C GLY A 118 -14.08 -2.03 -13.18
N LYS A 119 -15.17 -2.44 -13.83
CA LYS A 119 -16.22 -1.51 -14.29
C LYS A 119 -16.88 -0.70 -13.17
N ASP A 120 -16.98 -1.27 -11.96
CA ASP A 120 -17.64 -0.65 -10.81
C ASP A 120 -16.67 0.24 -10.01
N GLY A 121 -15.36 0.07 -10.23
CA GLY A 121 -14.28 0.82 -9.59
C GLY A 121 -13.59 1.87 -10.49
N ARG A 122 -14.17 2.21 -11.64
CA ARG A 122 -13.61 3.25 -12.53
C ARG A 122 -13.54 4.61 -11.83
N TYR A 123 -12.58 5.43 -12.25
CA TYR A 123 -12.44 6.80 -11.74
C TYR A 123 -13.78 7.57 -11.86
N PRO A 124 -14.24 8.24 -10.80
CA PRO A 124 -13.58 8.45 -9.51
C PRO A 124 -13.93 7.42 -8.42
N ALA A 125 -14.70 6.36 -8.70
CA ALA A 125 -15.25 5.43 -7.73
C ALA A 125 -14.17 4.76 -6.85
N MET A 126 -12.99 4.41 -7.41
CA MET A 126 -11.88 3.87 -6.62
C MET A 126 -11.38 4.85 -5.54
N LEU A 127 -11.41 6.16 -5.82
CA LEU A 127 -11.02 7.20 -4.85
C LEU A 127 -12.10 7.43 -3.79
N GLU A 128 -13.37 7.44 -4.18
CA GLU A 128 -14.51 7.53 -3.26
C GLU A 128 -14.46 6.41 -2.22
N ASP A 129 -14.19 5.19 -2.67
CA ASP A 129 -14.06 4.03 -1.81
C ASP A 129 -12.82 4.13 -0.91
N THR A 130 -11.68 4.54 -1.46
CA THR A 130 -10.45 4.74 -0.67
C THR A 130 -10.69 5.76 0.44
N VAL A 131 -11.31 6.89 0.14
CA VAL A 131 -11.65 7.93 1.14
C VAL A 131 -12.64 7.41 2.18
N THR A 132 -13.67 6.66 1.75
CA THR A 132 -14.63 6.04 2.67
C THR A 132 -13.95 5.04 3.62
N ALA A 133 -13.04 4.21 3.09
CA ALA A 133 -12.25 3.26 3.90
C ALA A 133 -11.34 3.98 4.91
N ILE A 134 -10.72 5.10 4.52
CA ILE A 134 -9.92 5.94 5.42
C ILE A 134 -10.80 6.47 6.54
N GLY A 135 -11.94 7.10 6.23
CA GLY A 135 -12.87 7.64 7.23
C GLY A 135 -13.40 6.56 8.18
N GLN A 136 -13.76 5.39 7.64
CA GLN A 136 -14.19 4.26 8.45
C GLN A 136 -13.08 3.77 9.37
N THR A 137 -11.84 3.66 8.88
CA THR A 137 -10.69 3.23 9.69
C THR A 137 -10.47 4.20 10.87
N VAL A 138 -10.41 5.51 10.58
CA VAL A 138 -10.22 6.55 11.62
C VAL A 138 -11.30 6.50 12.68
N ARG A 139 -12.55 6.20 12.30
CA ARG A 139 -13.68 6.11 13.21
C ARG A 139 -13.61 4.89 14.14
N ILE A 140 -13.15 3.73 13.66
CA ILE A 140 -13.21 2.49 14.44
C ILE A 140 -11.86 2.08 15.06
N ALA A 141 -10.73 2.50 14.53
CA ALA A 141 -9.40 2.13 15.01
C ALA A 141 -9.13 2.47 16.49
N PRO A 142 -9.71 3.54 17.07
CA PRO A 142 -9.57 3.80 18.52
C PRO A 142 -10.04 2.66 19.42
N GLN A 143 -11.02 1.87 18.97
CA GLN A 143 -11.50 0.69 19.71
C GLN A 143 -10.42 -0.41 19.81
N PHE A 144 -9.39 -0.32 19.00
CA PHE A 144 -8.29 -1.27 18.88
C PHE A 144 -6.92 -0.64 19.20
N GLY A 145 -6.92 0.49 19.92
CA GLY A 145 -5.71 1.19 20.33
C GLY A 145 -5.07 2.07 19.25
N GLY A 146 -5.76 2.39 18.17
CA GLY A 146 -5.29 3.33 17.14
C GLY A 146 -5.55 4.79 17.47
N ASP A 147 -4.59 5.69 17.18
CA ASP A 147 -4.75 7.13 17.34
C ASP A 147 -5.25 7.77 16.02
N PRO A 148 -6.50 8.26 15.99
CA PRO A 148 -7.08 8.87 14.79
C PRO A 148 -6.38 10.14 14.32
N ASN A 149 -5.53 10.75 15.15
CA ASN A 149 -4.75 11.95 14.82
C ASN A 149 -3.36 11.63 14.25
N ARG A 150 -2.98 10.35 14.22
CA ARG A 150 -1.68 9.88 13.73
C ARG A 150 -1.85 8.87 12.61
N VAL A 151 -2.43 9.31 11.50
CA VAL A 151 -2.77 8.48 10.33
C VAL A 151 -1.68 8.61 9.27
N ILE A 152 -1.17 7.50 8.80
CA ILE A 152 -0.27 7.38 7.65
C ILE A 152 -1.01 6.62 6.55
N LEU A 153 -1.05 7.16 5.35
CA LEU A 153 -1.59 6.47 4.19
C LEU A 153 -0.46 5.75 3.46
N ALA A 154 -0.71 4.53 3.03
CA ALA A 154 0.28 3.74 2.28
C ALA A 154 -0.40 2.98 1.14
N GLY A 155 0.31 2.71 0.06
CA GLY A 155 -0.22 1.90 -1.03
C GLY A 155 0.86 1.43 -1.99
N HIS A 156 0.51 0.41 -2.78
CA HIS A 156 1.36 -0.12 -3.83
C HIS A 156 0.68 0.01 -5.20
N SER A 157 1.43 0.42 -6.24
CA SER A 157 0.94 0.47 -7.62
C SER A 157 -0.37 1.31 -7.74
N ALA A 158 -1.47 0.75 -8.22
CA ALA A 158 -2.78 1.40 -8.25
C ALA A 158 -3.24 1.92 -6.88
N GLY A 159 -2.95 1.21 -5.80
CA GLY A 159 -3.25 1.67 -4.43
C GLY A 159 -2.39 2.86 -4.00
N ALA A 160 -1.12 2.92 -4.46
CA ALA A 160 -0.28 4.10 -4.24
C ALA A 160 -0.83 5.34 -4.95
N TYR A 161 -1.34 5.17 -6.19
CA TYR A 161 -2.09 6.22 -6.86
C TYR A 161 -3.28 6.69 -6.01
N ASN A 162 -4.11 5.75 -5.56
CA ASN A 162 -5.32 6.09 -4.80
C ASN A 162 -5.01 6.95 -3.56
N VAL A 163 -4.03 6.53 -2.73
CA VAL A 163 -3.70 7.28 -1.50
C VAL A 163 -3.01 8.60 -1.78
N VAL A 164 -2.16 8.68 -2.80
CA VAL A 164 -1.45 9.91 -3.17
C VAL A 164 -2.42 10.92 -3.78
N GLN A 165 -3.28 10.50 -4.72
CA GLN A 165 -4.31 11.37 -5.29
C GLN A 165 -5.26 11.89 -4.21
N ALA A 166 -5.73 11.02 -3.32
CA ALA A 166 -6.61 11.41 -2.21
C ALA A 166 -5.94 12.43 -1.27
N ALA A 167 -4.63 12.31 -1.03
CA ALA A 167 -3.90 13.20 -0.15
C ALA A 167 -3.55 14.54 -0.78
N LEU A 168 -3.33 14.59 -2.11
CA LEU A 168 -2.94 15.80 -2.82
C LEU A 168 -4.12 16.64 -3.28
N GLU A 169 -5.19 16.02 -3.73
CA GLU A 169 -6.39 16.72 -4.19
C GLU A 169 -7.33 16.95 -2.99
N GLU A 170 -7.32 18.15 -2.43
CA GLU A 170 -8.00 18.53 -1.17
C GLU A 170 -9.46 18.11 -1.07
N LYS A 171 -10.19 18.11 -2.17
CA LYS A 171 -11.62 17.74 -2.17
C LYS A 171 -11.90 16.35 -1.61
N TRP A 172 -10.90 15.46 -1.57
CA TRP A 172 -11.10 14.09 -1.12
C TRP A 172 -11.11 13.95 0.40
N LEU A 173 -10.01 14.29 1.06
CA LEU A 173 -9.88 14.10 2.51
C LEU A 173 -10.62 15.16 3.33
N SER A 174 -10.89 16.33 2.77
CA SER A 174 -11.74 17.37 3.41
C SER A 174 -13.15 16.86 3.74
N ARG A 175 -13.69 15.94 2.93
CA ARG A 175 -15.02 15.33 3.14
C ARG A 175 -15.13 14.52 4.43
N ILE A 176 -14.02 14.01 4.92
CA ILE A 176 -13.95 13.15 6.12
C ILE A 176 -13.15 13.78 7.25
N ALA A 177 -12.70 15.04 7.10
CA ALA A 177 -11.91 15.79 8.06
C ALA A 177 -10.68 15.04 8.59
N VAL A 178 -9.97 14.32 7.70
CA VAL A 178 -8.75 13.58 8.02
C VAL A 178 -7.54 14.28 7.41
N THR A 179 -6.56 14.60 8.23
CA THR A 179 -5.25 15.12 7.78
C THR A 179 -4.19 14.06 8.05
N PRO A 180 -3.70 13.36 7.03
CA PRO A 180 -2.67 12.35 7.22
C PRO A 180 -1.35 12.99 7.66
N ARG A 181 -0.63 12.33 8.58
CA ARG A 181 0.71 12.74 9.03
C ARG A 181 1.78 12.44 7.98
N GLY A 182 1.52 11.52 7.07
CA GLY A 182 2.41 11.19 5.98
C GLY A 182 1.75 10.25 4.96
N VAL A 183 2.38 10.14 3.80
CA VAL A 183 1.93 9.25 2.72
C VAL A 183 3.11 8.44 2.21
N VAL A 184 2.92 7.14 2.03
CA VAL A 184 3.91 6.22 1.46
C VAL A 184 3.41 5.68 0.14
N GLY A 185 4.12 5.96 -0.94
CA GLY A 185 3.81 5.46 -2.27
C GLY A 185 4.86 4.46 -2.77
N LEU A 186 4.46 3.21 -2.96
CA LEU A 186 5.32 2.14 -3.48
C LEU A 186 5.00 1.90 -4.96
N ALA A 187 5.93 2.21 -5.86
CA ALA A 187 5.85 1.97 -7.30
C ALA A 187 4.53 2.50 -7.94
N GLY A 188 4.06 3.67 -7.53
CA GLY A 188 2.77 4.21 -7.98
C GLY A 188 2.86 4.98 -9.30
N PRO A 189 1.78 4.96 -10.11
CA PRO A 189 1.63 5.82 -11.28
C PRO A 189 1.11 7.19 -10.83
N TYR A 190 1.86 8.26 -11.12
CA TYR A 190 1.55 9.62 -10.69
C TYR A 190 1.52 10.65 -11.83
N ASP A 191 2.07 10.24 -13.00
CA ASP A 191 2.16 11.02 -14.23
C ASP A 191 2.08 10.07 -15.43
N PHE A 192 0.86 9.65 -15.79
CA PHE A 192 0.59 8.61 -16.78
C PHE A 192 -0.51 8.98 -17.80
N TYR A 193 -0.85 10.25 -17.89
CA TYR A 193 -1.68 10.78 -18.98
C TYR A 193 -0.76 11.21 -20.16
N PRO A 194 -1.14 10.95 -21.42
CA PRO A 194 -2.35 10.25 -21.87
C PRO A 194 -2.34 8.76 -21.54
N PHE A 195 -3.54 8.17 -21.39
CA PHE A 195 -3.73 6.76 -21.02
C PHE A 195 -3.35 5.85 -22.19
N ASP A 196 -2.15 5.29 -22.15
CA ASP A 196 -1.54 4.47 -23.21
C ASP A 196 -1.63 2.95 -22.94
N LYS A 197 -2.13 2.53 -21.76
CA LYS A 197 -2.29 1.14 -21.39
C LYS A 197 -3.75 0.77 -21.22
N ASP A 198 -4.12 -0.45 -21.60
CA ASP A 198 -5.48 -0.98 -21.46
C ASP A 198 -6.03 -0.77 -20.04
N SER A 199 -5.22 -1.07 -19.02
CA SER A 199 -5.61 -0.89 -17.62
C SER A 199 -5.90 0.58 -17.23
N SER A 200 -5.15 1.53 -17.77
CA SER A 200 -5.42 2.95 -17.54
C SER A 200 -6.60 3.46 -18.36
N GLN A 201 -6.77 2.97 -19.58
CA GLN A 201 -7.95 3.26 -20.41
C GLN A 201 -9.23 2.72 -19.76
N ASP A 202 -9.20 1.48 -19.27
CA ASP A 202 -10.34 0.88 -18.58
C ASP A 202 -10.71 1.61 -17.29
N ALA A 203 -9.70 2.01 -16.50
CA ALA A 203 -9.95 2.66 -15.22
C ALA A 203 -10.31 4.15 -15.33
N PHE A 204 -9.82 4.86 -16.34
CA PHE A 204 -9.94 6.34 -16.46
C PHE A 204 -10.57 6.82 -17.76
N GLY A 205 -10.55 6.04 -18.83
CA GLY A 205 -10.89 6.49 -20.17
C GLY A 205 -12.35 6.89 -20.40
N SER A 206 -13.30 6.43 -19.57
CA SER A 206 -14.73 6.69 -19.76
C SER A 206 -15.24 8.02 -19.21
N VAL A 207 -14.42 8.82 -18.54
CA VAL A 207 -14.88 9.97 -17.73
C VAL A 207 -14.29 11.30 -18.16
N GLY A 208 -13.60 11.40 -19.31
CA GLY A 208 -12.85 12.60 -19.63
C GLY A 208 -11.81 12.97 -18.54
N ALA A 209 -11.43 11.99 -17.71
CA ALA A 209 -10.45 12.14 -16.67
C ALA A 209 -9.09 12.42 -17.32
N GLY A 210 -8.83 13.66 -17.57
CA GLY A 210 -7.62 14.13 -18.17
C GLY A 210 -6.54 14.43 -17.12
N PRO A 211 -5.86 15.55 -17.26
CA PRO A 211 -4.78 15.97 -16.36
C PRO A 211 -5.20 16.06 -14.89
N GLU A 212 -6.47 16.34 -14.58
CA GLU A 212 -6.99 16.42 -13.23
C GLU A 212 -6.98 15.09 -12.45
N SER A 213 -6.91 13.97 -13.16
CA SER A 213 -6.74 12.66 -12.50
C SER A 213 -5.29 12.34 -12.15
N GLN A 214 -4.34 13.22 -12.47
CA GLN A 214 -2.92 12.95 -12.30
C GLN A 214 -2.38 13.56 -11.01
N PRO A 215 -1.88 12.77 -10.05
CA PRO A 215 -1.31 13.28 -8.79
C PRO A 215 -0.28 14.40 -8.96
N VAL A 216 0.52 14.33 -10.00
CA VAL A 216 1.56 15.34 -10.31
C VAL A 216 0.98 16.76 -10.47
N ASN A 217 -0.27 16.89 -10.90
CA ASN A 217 -0.95 18.18 -11.12
C ASN A 217 -1.60 18.77 -9.87
N HIS A 218 -1.57 18.04 -8.74
CA HIS A 218 -2.11 18.46 -7.45
C HIS A 218 -1.04 18.72 -6.40
N ALA A 219 0.24 18.83 -6.80
CA ALA A 219 1.31 19.19 -5.90
C ALA A 219 1.05 20.57 -5.26
N ARG A 220 1.12 20.64 -3.92
CA ARG A 220 0.86 21.86 -3.12
C ARG A 220 1.81 21.94 -1.93
N ALA A 221 2.12 23.17 -1.50
CA ALA A 221 3.14 23.42 -0.48
C ALA A 221 2.82 22.83 0.90
N ASP A 222 1.53 22.75 1.24
CA ASP A 222 0.99 22.21 2.47
C ASP A 222 0.60 20.72 2.37
N ALA A 223 1.07 20.03 1.31
CA ALA A 223 0.90 18.59 1.19
C ALA A 223 1.54 17.86 2.38
N PRO A 224 0.94 16.73 2.84
CA PRO A 224 1.56 15.93 3.88
C PRO A 224 2.93 15.41 3.41
N PRO A 225 3.89 15.21 4.34
CA PRO A 225 5.18 14.59 4.01
C PRO A 225 4.99 13.27 3.24
N MET A 226 5.78 13.05 2.21
CA MET A 226 5.69 11.85 1.39
C MET A 226 7.00 11.07 1.33
N LEU A 227 6.90 9.74 1.42
CA LEU A 227 7.96 8.80 1.08
C LEU A 227 7.56 8.04 -0.19
N LEU A 228 8.31 8.24 -1.26
CA LEU A 228 8.06 7.61 -2.56
C LEU A 228 9.18 6.62 -2.88
N ILE A 229 8.84 5.33 -3.00
CA ILE A 229 9.78 4.23 -3.24
C ILE A 229 9.54 3.62 -4.61
N HIS A 230 10.60 3.41 -5.39
CA HIS A 230 10.50 2.84 -6.72
C HIS A 230 11.70 1.96 -7.10
N GLY A 231 11.46 0.94 -7.92
CA GLY A 231 12.51 0.13 -8.52
C GLY A 231 12.94 0.68 -9.88
N GLU A 232 14.24 0.78 -10.13
CA GLU A 232 14.78 1.29 -11.42
C GLU A 232 14.47 0.35 -12.59
N ARG A 233 14.25 -0.94 -12.33
CA ARG A 233 13.88 -1.94 -13.34
C ARG A 233 12.38 -2.11 -13.52
N ASP A 234 11.58 -1.24 -12.94
CA ASP A 234 10.13 -1.29 -13.10
C ASP A 234 9.73 -0.93 -14.55
N THR A 235 9.21 -1.93 -15.26
CA THR A 235 8.73 -1.78 -16.63
C THR A 235 7.22 -1.60 -16.70
N LEU A 236 6.51 -1.93 -15.62
CA LEU A 236 5.06 -1.80 -15.53
C LEU A 236 4.63 -0.37 -15.20
N VAL A 237 5.15 0.20 -14.14
CA VAL A 237 5.04 1.62 -13.80
C VAL A 237 6.44 2.21 -13.80
N LYS A 238 6.77 2.96 -14.83
CA LYS A 238 8.13 3.47 -14.99
C LYS A 238 8.54 4.43 -13.88
N PRO A 239 9.80 4.39 -13.38
CA PRO A 239 10.30 5.25 -12.30
C PRO A 239 10.14 6.76 -12.57
N ARG A 240 9.96 7.16 -13.82
CA ARG A 240 9.67 8.54 -14.20
C ARG A 240 8.44 9.11 -13.47
N ASN A 241 7.44 8.27 -13.13
CA ASN A 241 6.26 8.69 -12.37
C ASN A 241 6.64 9.24 -10.99
N THR A 242 7.45 8.52 -10.26
CA THR A 242 7.95 8.97 -8.95
C THR A 242 8.85 10.20 -9.08
N ARG A 243 9.72 10.25 -10.10
CA ARG A 243 10.57 11.43 -10.33
C ARG A 243 9.75 12.68 -10.66
N ALA A 244 8.72 12.56 -11.50
CA ALA A 244 7.85 13.68 -11.87
C ALA A 244 7.11 14.23 -10.65
N LEU A 245 6.46 13.36 -9.85
CA LEU A 245 5.76 13.78 -8.65
C LEU A 245 6.71 14.40 -7.61
N ALA A 246 7.86 13.75 -7.36
CA ALA A 246 8.84 14.26 -6.42
C ALA A 246 9.38 15.64 -6.84
N LYS A 247 9.58 15.87 -8.15
CA LYS A 247 9.96 17.17 -8.66
C LYS A 247 8.86 18.21 -8.42
N ALA A 248 7.61 17.90 -8.79
CA ALA A 248 6.48 18.81 -8.60
C ALA A 248 6.29 19.21 -7.13
N LEU A 249 6.42 18.25 -6.19
CA LEU A 249 6.35 18.52 -4.76
C LEU A 249 7.50 19.41 -4.28
N ARG A 250 8.74 19.15 -4.71
CA ARG A 250 9.90 19.99 -4.36
C ARG A 250 9.78 21.42 -4.92
N ASP A 251 9.28 21.55 -6.13
CA ASP A 251 9.11 22.86 -6.79
C ASP A 251 8.14 23.77 -6.02
N VAL A 252 7.17 23.19 -5.29
CA VAL A 252 6.25 23.95 -4.43
C VAL A 252 6.68 23.97 -2.95
N GLY A 253 7.83 23.40 -2.61
CA GLY A 253 8.35 23.37 -1.24
C GLY A 253 7.72 22.30 -0.31
N ALA A 254 6.97 21.34 -0.86
CA ALA A 254 6.38 20.26 -0.07
C ALA A 254 7.43 19.22 0.35
N PRO A 255 7.35 18.66 1.57
CA PRO A 255 8.31 17.68 2.05
C PRO A 255 8.15 16.33 1.33
N VAL A 256 9.16 15.90 0.59
CA VAL A 256 9.18 14.63 -0.13
C VAL A 256 10.53 13.95 -0.07
N GLU A 257 10.52 12.67 0.30
CA GLU A 257 11.66 11.77 0.29
C GLU A 257 11.47 10.74 -0.83
N THR A 258 12.56 10.37 -1.49
CA THR A 258 12.52 9.35 -2.54
C THR A 258 13.59 8.30 -2.28
N ARG A 259 13.24 7.03 -2.48
CA ARG A 259 14.21 5.92 -2.51
C ARG A 259 14.06 5.16 -3.82
N PHE A 260 15.16 5.03 -4.54
CA PHE A 260 15.24 4.24 -5.77
C PHE A 260 16.19 3.07 -5.58
N TYR A 261 15.79 1.90 -6.06
CA TYR A 261 16.56 0.66 -5.93
C TYR A 261 16.91 0.12 -7.31
N ASP A 262 18.19 0.08 -7.65
CA ASP A 262 18.72 -0.26 -8.98
C ASP A 262 18.28 -1.64 -9.49
N SER A 263 18.13 -2.62 -8.59
CA SER A 263 17.80 -4.00 -8.95
C SER A 263 16.31 -4.34 -8.89
N PHE A 264 15.46 -3.43 -8.38
CA PHE A 264 14.06 -3.73 -8.11
C PHE A 264 13.19 -3.54 -9.36
N ASP A 265 12.30 -4.51 -9.56
CA ASP A 265 11.16 -4.42 -10.47
C ASP A 265 9.93 -3.82 -9.76
N HIS A 266 8.77 -3.88 -10.43
CA HIS A 266 7.50 -3.35 -9.92
C HIS A 266 7.06 -3.93 -8.58
N ASN A 267 7.28 -5.22 -8.36
CA ASN A 267 6.80 -5.93 -7.18
C ASN A 267 7.83 -5.98 -6.05
N ALA A 268 9.09 -5.71 -6.33
CA ALA A 268 10.16 -5.83 -5.35
C ALA A 268 9.96 -4.95 -4.09
N PRO A 269 9.47 -3.70 -4.17
CA PRO A 269 9.13 -2.93 -2.97
C PRO A 269 8.06 -3.60 -2.11
N LEU A 270 7.06 -4.23 -2.72
CA LEU A 270 6.00 -4.96 -2.01
C LEU A 270 6.52 -6.26 -1.39
N ILE A 271 7.32 -7.04 -2.13
CA ILE A 271 7.92 -8.30 -1.67
C ILE A 271 8.80 -8.07 -0.43
N SER A 272 9.37 -6.89 -0.29
CA SER A 272 10.24 -6.52 0.84
C SER A 272 9.54 -6.58 2.19
N PHE A 273 8.21 -6.53 2.24
CA PHE A 273 7.45 -6.69 3.48
C PHE A 273 7.22 -8.15 3.89
N ALA A 274 7.46 -9.11 3.01
CA ALA A 274 7.20 -10.51 3.28
C ALA A 274 8.46 -11.25 3.73
N SER A 275 8.33 -12.15 4.72
CA SER A 275 9.35 -13.14 5.06
C SER A 275 9.51 -14.13 3.89
N PRO A 276 10.74 -14.58 3.54
CA PRO A 276 12.00 -14.29 4.23
C PRO A 276 12.73 -13.03 3.74
N TRP A 277 12.17 -12.26 2.79
CA TRP A 277 12.84 -11.12 2.14
C TRP A 277 12.91 -9.86 3.01
N ARG A 278 12.06 -9.73 4.03
CA ARG A 278 11.98 -8.58 4.95
C ARG A 278 13.35 -8.20 5.52
N ASN A 279 14.10 -9.18 6.02
CA ASN A 279 15.40 -8.93 6.66
C ASN A 279 16.56 -8.67 5.68
N SER A 280 16.33 -8.74 4.39
CA SER A 280 17.38 -8.56 3.36
C SER A 280 17.19 -7.31 2.50
N ARG A 281 16.14 -6.54 2.79
CA ARG A 281 15.77 -5.35 2.02
C ARG A 281 15.27 -4.30 3.01
N ASP A 282 15.72 -3.08 2.88
CA ASP A 282 15.47 -1.98 3.81
C ASP A 282 14.19 -1.17 3.52
N VAL A 283 13.26 -1.70 2.71
CA VAL A 283 12.03 -0.98 2.35
C VAL A 283 11.07 -0.86 3.53
N ASP A 284 10.87 -1.95 4.26
CA ASP A 284 10.02 -1.96 5.45
C ASP A 284 10.61 -1.09 6.56
N ASP A 285 11.93 -1.17 6.79
CA ASP A 285 12.65 -0.28 7.71
C ASP A 285 12.45 1.20 7.35
N ALA A 286 12.60 1.55 6.06
CA ALA A 286 12.39 2.90 5.57
C ALA A 286 10.97 3.41 5.83
N VAL A 287 9.97 2.55 5.62
CA VAL A 287 8.57 2.88 5.88
C VAL A 287 8.32 3.05 7.39
N VAL A 288 8.85 2.16 8.22
CA VAL A 288 8.75 2.23 9.68
C VAL A 288 9.40 3.51 10.22
N GLU A 289 10.63 3.82 9.79
CA GLU A 289 11.34 5.05 10.19
C GLU A 289 10.55 6.31 9.80
N PHE A 290 10.09 6.36 8.55
CA PHE A 290 9.29 7.47 8.06
C PHE A 290 8.00 7.61 8.88
N ALA A 291 7.24 6.53 9.04
CA ALA A 291 5.97 6.53 9.78
C ALA A 291 6.16 6.98 11.24
N ARG A 292 7.19 6.48 11.93
CA ARG A 292 7.53 6.91 13.29
C ARG A 292 7.90 8.38 13.36
N ARG A 293 8.67 8.90 12.40
CA ARG A 293 9.09 10.29 12.36
C ARG A 293 7.92 11.25 12.18
N VAL A 294 7.05 10.98 11.20
CA VAL A 294 5.91 11.87 10.90
C VAL A 294 4.77 11.75 11.90
N SER A 295 4.69 10.65 12.64
CA SER A 295 3.66 10.44 13.66
C SER A 295 4.05 10.92 15.07
N LYS A 296 5.28 11.43 15.28
CA LYS A 296 5.64 12.06 16.55
C LYS A 296 4.72 13.25 16.79
N VAL A 297 4.09 13.30 17.96
CA VAL A 297 3.33 14.46 18.41
C VAL A 297 4.35 15.59 18.61
N SER A 298 4.22 16.66 17.85
CA SER A 298 4.93 17.90 18.18
C SER A 298 4.38 18.37 19.51
N VAL A 299 5.16 18.23 20.60
CA VAL A 299 4.85 18.91 21.86
C VAL A 299 4.89 20.40 21.51
N PRO A 300 3.80 21.17 21.74
CA PRO A 300 3.86 22.61 21.56
C PRO A 300 5.01 23.10 22.47
N VAL A 301 5.98 23.77 21.89
CA VAL A 301 6.95 24.53 22.69
C VAL A 301 6.12 25.52 23.49
N GLN A 302 5.99 25.31 24.80
CA GLN A 302 5.45 26.32 25.68
C GLN A 302 6.29 27.56 25.45
N ALA A 303 5.70 28.60 24.87
CA ALA A 303 6.33 29.89 24.81
C ALA A 303 6.63 30.26 26.28
N GLU A 304 7.90 30.33 26.66
CA GLU A 304 8.31 30.92 27.93
C GLU A 304 7.75 32.33 27.91
N SER A 305 6.80 32.57 28.78
CA SER A 305 6.25 33.90 29.00
C SER A 305 7.36 34.78 29.57
N PRO A 306 7.54 36.02 29.08
CA PRO A 306 8.58 36.93 29.50
C PRO A 306 8.42 37.38 30.97
#